data_e2221622d2c6360733291a40c896445f
#
_entry.id   e2221622d2c6360733291a40c896445f
#
_cell.length_a   1.000
_cell.length_b   1.000
_cell.length_c   1.000
_cell.angle_alpha   90.00
_cell.angle_beta   90.00
_cell.angle_gamma   90.00
#
_symmetry.space_group_name_H-M   'P 1'
#
loop_
_entity.id
_entity.type
_entity.pdbx_description
1 polymer ?
#
loop_
_entity_poly.entity_id
_entity_poly.type
_entity_poly.pdbx_seq_one_letter_code
_entity_poly.pdbx_strand_id
1 'polypeptide(L)'
;MTRVPPRYDLPRKLAVLADLALDLRWTWSHAGDTLWHMLDSDAWERTRNPWTMLQDVPRERLTALAADPVFMKELEALLAARHRYQSDPGWYGRTEVKSVFERVAYFSMEFGVDEALPLYAGGLGILAGDYLKTASDLGVPAVGVGLLYQVGYFRQMLDAEGRQHAMFPYNDPSSLPIEPVQRRSGGRLHVTLPLPGRTIELRVWRARVGRAALYLLDSNDPANSPADRGITGELYGGGAEVRLMQEIVLGVGGWRALESMGITPDVCHMKIGRAHV
;
A
#
# COMPACT_ATOMS: atom_id res chain seq x y z
N MET A 1 7.18 -12.61 -16.40
CA MET A 1 5.78 -13.03 -16.48
C MET A 1 5.00 -12.24 -15.44
N THR A 2 4.08 -11.38 -15.86
CA THR A 2 3.20 -10.63 -14.92
C THR A 2 2.23 -11.65 -14.34
N ARG A 3 2.32 -11.95 -13.04
CA ARG A 3 1.37 -12.84 -12.37
C ARG A 3 -0.04 -12.26 -12.52
N VAL A 4 -1.00 -13.12 -12.86
CA VAL A 4 -2.42 -12.75 -12.95
C VAL A 4 -2.90 -12.44 -11.53
N PRO A 5 -3.62 -11.34 -11.30
CA PRO A 5 -4.16 -11.05 -9.98
C PRO A 5 -5.04 -12.20 -9.46
N PRO A 6 -4.95 -12.59 -8.17
CA PRO A 6 -5.68 -13.75 -7.62
C PRO A 6 -7.18 -13.74 -7.89
N ARG A 7 -7.80 -12.56 -7.92
CA ARG A 7 -9.24 -12.40 -8.15
C ARG A 7 -9.77 -13.01 -9.45
N TYR A 8 -8.90 -13.28 -10.43
CA TYR A 8 -9.30 -13.93 -11.69
C TYR A 8 -9.32 -15.46 -11.61
N ASP A 9 -8.57 -16.03 -10.64
CA ASP A 9 -8.46 -17.47 -10.45
C ASP A 9 -9.29 -17.98 -9.27
N LEU A 10 -9.87 -17.08 -8.49
CA LEU A 10 -10.68 -17.44 -7.33
C LEU A 10 -12.05 -17.96 -7.73
N PRO A 11 -12.58 -19.03 -7.06
CA PRO A 11 -13.98 -19.42 -7.20
C PRO A 11 -14.92 -18.23 -6.95
N ARG A 12 -16.01 -18.12 -7.69
CA ARG A 12 -16.94 -16.97 -7.62
C ARG A 12 -17.36 -16.60 -6.20
N LYS A 13 -17.61 -17.61 -5.34
CA LYS A 13 -17.99 -17.38 -3.94
C LYS A 13 -16.87 -16.77 -3.10
N LEU A 14 -15.62 -16.98 -3.49
CA LEU A 14 -14.43 -16.52 -2.78
C LEU A 14 -13.76 -15.31 -3.46
N ALA A 15 -14.32 -14.76 -4.54
CA ALA A 15 -13.74 -13.64 -5.27
C ALA A 15 -13.47 -12.41 -4.37
N VAL A 16 -14.29 -12.23 -3.33
CA VAL A 16 -14.17 -11.15 -2.36
C VAL A 16 -12.90 -11.24 -1.49
N LEU A 17 -12.26 -12.42 -1.40
CA LEU A 17 -11.01 -12.58 -0.66
C LEU A 17 -9.89 -11.68 -1.21
N ALA A 18 -9.86 -11.44 -2.53
CA ALA A 18 -8.91 -10.53 -3.14
C ALA A 18 -9.09 -9.08 -2.63
N ASP A 19 -10.35 -8.64 -2.47
CA ASP A 19 -10.64 -7.31 -1.94
C ASP A 19 -10.34 -7.20 -0.44
N LEU A 20 -10.49 -8.28 0.30
CA LEU A 20 -10.11 -8.33 1.72
C LEU A 20 -8.59 -8.31 1.89
N ALA A 21 -7.85 -9.06 1.06
CA ALA A 21 -6.41 -9.13 1.10
C ALA A 21 -5.72 -7.82 0.70
N LEU A 22 -6.32 -7.04 -0.21
CA LEU A 22 -5.83 -5.72 -0.61
C LEU A 22 -6.17 -4.61 0.40
N ASP A 23 -7.05 -4.84 1.35
CA ASP A 23 -7.40 -3.87 2.40
C ASP A 23 -6.52 -4.11 3.63
N LEU A 24 -5.45 -3.35 3.76
CA LEU A 24 -4.45 -3.49 4.82
C LEU A 24 -5.02 -3.35 6.25
N ARG A 25 -6.32 -3.17 6.41
CA ARG A 25 -6.95 -3.13 7.74
C ARG A 25 -6.72 -4.42 8.53
N TRP A 26 -6.49 -5.54 7.89
CA TRP A 26 -6.14 -6.79 8.55
C TRP A 26 -4.84 -6.70 9.37
N THR A 27 -3.95 -5.75 9.07
CA THR A 27 -2.66 -5.59 9.79
C THR A 27 -2.81 -5.08 11.22
N TRP A 28 -3.95 -4.47 11.57
CA TRP A 28 -4.20 -3.95 12.93
C TRP A 28 -5.56 -4.33 13.52
N SER A 29 -6.52 -4.76 12.71
CA SER A 29 -7.85 -5.12 13.24
C SER A 29 -7.95 -6.57 13.71
N HIS A 30 -7.09 -7.45 13.22
CA HIS A 30 -7.04 -8.90 13.49
C HIS A 30 -8.37 -9.65 13.28
N ALA A 31 -9.40 -8.97 12.76
CA ALA A 31 -10.73 -9.56 12.58
C ALA A 31 -10.76 -10.69 11.52
N GLY A 32 -9.75 -10.74 10.65
CA GLY A 32 -9.62 -11.73 9.59
C GLY A 32 -8.67 -12.89 9.89
N ASP A 33 -7.95 -12.86 11.03
CA ASP A 33 -6.87 -13.82 11.31
C ASP A 33 -7.35 -15.26 11.26
N THR A 34 -8.53 -15.57 11.85
CA THR A 34 -9.14 -16.90 11.80
C THR A 34 -9.39 -17.34 10.36
N LEU A 35 -9.92 -16.47 9.51
CA LEU A 35 -10.21 -16.77 8.11
C LEU A 35 -8.93 -17.10 7.33
N TRP A 36 -7.88 -16.29 7.51
CA TRP A 36 -6.59 -16.49 6.83
C TRP A 36 -5.88 -17.76 7.33
N HIS A 37 -5.95 -18.03 8.63
CA HIS A 37 -5.45 -19.27 9.20
C HIS A 37 -6.19 -20.49 8.65
N MET A 38 -7.51 -20.42 8.47
CA MET A 38 -8.31 -21.48 7.84
C MET A 38 -7.99 -21.65 6.37
N LEU A 39 -7.61 -20.59 5.66
CA LEU A 39 -7.23 -20.66 4.24
C LEU A 39 -5.97 -21.54 4.08
N ASP A 40 -4.91 -21.20 4.81
CA ASP A 40 -3.64 -21.94 4.87
C ASP A 40 -2.88 -21.51 6.12
N SER A 41 -2.87 -22.38 7.16
CA SER A 41 -2.24 -22.09 8.45
C SER A 41 -0.73 -21.87 8.34
N ASP A 42 -0.04 -22.70 7.56
CA ASP A 42 1.42 -22.64 7.44
C ASP A 42 1.86 -21.40 6.66
N ALA A 43 1.13 -21.04 5.60
CA ALA A 43 1.38 -19.82 4.84
C ALA A 43 1.08 -18.58 5.68
N TRP A 44 0.01 -18.59 6.50
CA TRP A 44 -0.34 -17.49 7.39
C TRP A 44 0.74 -17.27 8.45
N GLU A 45 1.18 -18.31 9.15
CA GLU A 45 2.24 -18.19 10.15
C GLU A 45 3.58 -17.72 9.57
N ARG A 46 3.86 -18.10 8.33
CA ARG A 46 5.10 -17.76 7.65
C ARG A 46 5.11 -16.34 7.07
N THR A 47 3.99 -15.87 6.54
CA THR A 47 3.96 -14.64 5.72
C THR A 47 3.16 -13.51 6.34
N ARG A 48 2.17 -13.82 7.17
CA ARG A 48 1.17 -12.83 7.66
C ARG A 48 0.66 -11.91 6.55
N ASN A 49 0.63 -12.40 5.31
CA ASN A 49 0.27 -11.63 4.13
C ASN A 49 -0.80 -12.35 3.29
N PRO A 50 -2.08 -12.00 3.46
CA PRO A 50 -3.19 -12.60 2.72
C PRO A 50 -3.05 -12.49 1.20
N TRP A 51 -2.45 -11.40 0.71
CA TRP A 51 -2.27 -11.19 -0.73
C TRP A 51 -1.31 -12.23 -1.33
N THR A 52 -0.18 -12.47 -0.67
CA THR A 52 0.78 -13.50 -1.08
C THR A 52 0.16 -14.89 -0.98
N MET A 53 -0.57 -15.18 0.11
CA MET A 53 -1.25 -16.47 0.29
C MET A 53 -2.21 -16.78 -0.86
N LEU A 54 -3.02 -15.80 -1.29
CA LEU A 54 -3.97 -15.98 -2.39
C LEU A 54 -3.30 -16.23 -3.75
N GLN A 55 -2.02 -15.87 -3.91
CA GLN A 55 -1.27 -16.15 -5.14
C GLN A 55 -0.77 -17.59 -5.19
N ASP A 56 -0.52 -18.20 -4.02
CA ASP A 56 0.14 -19.49 -3.90
C ASP A 56 -0.80 -20.63 -3.51
N VAL A 57 -2.01 -20.32 -2.96
CA VAL A 57 -2.96 -21.33 -2.51
C VAL A 57 -3.51 -22.18 -3.69
N PRO A 58 -3.48 -23.54 -3.59
CA PRO A 58 -3.96 -24.40 -4.65
C PRO A 58 -5.46 -24.23 -4.93
N ARG A 59 -5.84 -24.35 -6.20
CA ARG A 59 -7.25 -24.20 -6.64
C ARG A 59 -8.17 -25.24 -5.99
N GLU A 60 -7.68 -26.45 -5.78
CA GLU A 60 -8.41 -27.54 -5.11
C GLU A 60 -8.78 -27.14 -3.68
N ARG A 61 -7.84 -26.51 -2.97
CA ARG A 61 -8.09 -25.97 -1.61
C ARG A 61 -9.15 -24.88 -1.63
N LEU A 62 -9.06 -23.93 -2.55
CA LEU A 62 -10.09 -22.88 -2.71
C LEU A 62 -11.46 -23.45 -3.02
N THR A 63 -11.52 -24.48 -3.87
CA THR A 63 -12.78 -25.16 -4.21
C THR A 63 -13.39 -25.86 -3.00
N ALA A 64 -12.57 -26.53 -2.20
CA ALA A 64 -13.01 -27.18 -0.97
C ALA A 64 -13.54 -26.16 0.05
N LEU A 65 -12.83 -25.05 0.26
CA LEU A 65 -13.24 -23.97 1.17
C LEU A 65 -14.54 -23.28 0.71
N ALA A 66 -14.75 -23.14 -0.60
CA ALA A 66 -15.99 -22.58 -1.14
C ALA A 66 -17.23 -23.47 -0.87
N ALA A 67 -17.01 -24.72 -0.50
CA ALA A 67 -18.05 -25.69 -0.09
C ALA A 67 -18.10 -25.91 1.42
N ASP A 68 -17.12 -25.41 2.17
CA ASP A 68 -17.04 -25.57 3.64
C ASP A 68 -17.96 -24.55 4.33
N PRO A 69 -19.02 -25.01 5.06
CA PRO A 69 -19.94 -24.10 5.72
C PRO A 69 -19.30 -23.30 6.86
N VAL A 70 -18.27 -23.84 7.51
CA VAL A 70 -17.56 -23.16 8.61
C VAL A 70 -16.75 -22.00 8.05
N PHE A 71 -15.97 -22.24 6.99
CA PHE A 71 -15.21 -21.19 6.31
C PHE A 71 -16.12 -20.10 5.74
N MET A 72 -17.24 -20.48 5.10
CA MET A 72 -18.18 -19.52 4.54
C MET A 72 -18.84 -18.66 5.61
N LYS A 73 -19.15 -19.22 6.78
CA LYS A 73 -19.68 -18.47 7.92
C LYS A 73 -18.68 -17.44 8.46
N GLU A 74 -17.40 -17.80 8.59
CA GLU A 74 -16.35 -16.86 9.00
C GLU A 74 -16.15 -15.75 7.95
N LEU A 75 -16.19 -16.10 6.67
CA LEU A 75 -16.13 -15.11 5.60
C LEU A 75 -17.30 -14.11 5.67
N GLU A 76 -18.52 -14.59 5.86
CA GLU A 76 -19.71 -13.74 6.02
C GLU A 76 -19.60 -12.83 7.25
N ALA A 77 -19.11 -13.36 8.37
CA ALA A 77 -18.88 -12.59 9.59
C ALA A 77 -17.86 -11.46 9.38
N LEU A 78 -16.75 -11.75 8.69
CA LEU A 78 -15.73 -10.76 8.34
C LEU A 78 -16.28 -9.69 7.39
N LEU A 79 -17.05 -10.07 6.38
CA LEU A 79 -17.70 -9.14 5.47
C LEU A 79 -18.68 -8.22 6.18
N ALA A 80 -19.49 -8.76 7.10
CA ALA A 80 -20.39 -7.97 7.92
C ALA A 80 -19.64 -6.98 8.84
N ALA A 81 -18.53 -7.42 9.44
CA ALA A 81 -17.66 -6.56 10.24
C ALA A 81 -17.03 -5.43 9.40
N ARG A 82 -16.55 -5.76 8.20
CA ARG A 82 -16.02 -4.77 7.25
C ARG A 82 -17.09 -3.74 6.84
N HIS A 83 -18.29 -4.21 6.52
CA HIS A 83 -19.41 -3.33 6.16
C HIS A 83 -19.75 -2.36 7.28
N ARG A 84 -19.89 -2.87 8.52
CA ARG A 84 -20.12 -2.02 9.70
C ARG A 84 -19.02 -0.96 9.86
N TYR A 85 -17.76 -1.37 9.73
CA TYR A 85 -16.64 -0.45 9.81
C TYR A 85 -16.69 0.63 8.72
N GLN A 86 -16.97 0.27 7.48
CA GLN A 86 -17.01 1.22 6.36
C GLN A 86 -18.21 2.17 6.42
N SER A 87 -19.34 1.72 6.96
CA SER A 87 -20.55 2.54 7.10
C SER A 87 -20.59 3.41 8.37
N ASP A 88 -19.73 3.12 9.34
CA ASP A 88 -19.61 3.94 10.56
C ASP A 88 -18.95 5.28 10.21
N PRO A 89 -19.58 6.44 10.50
CA PRO A 89 -19.01 7.75 10.24
C PRO A 89 -17.71 8.03 11.02
N GLY A 90 -17.37 7.22 12.01
CA GLY A 90 -16.24 7.41 12.90
C GLY A 90 -16.41 8.63 13.84
N TRP A 91 -15.38 8.94 14.60
CA TRP A 91 -15.37 10.13 15.46
C TRP A 91 -15.53 11.41 14.63
N TYR A 92 -14.77 11.54 13.53
CA TYR A 92 -14.80 12.73 12.69
C TYR A 92 -16.20 13.02 12.13
N GLY A 93 -16.87 12.02 11.60
CA GLY A 93 -18.22 12.18 11.03
C GLY A 93 -19.31 12.54 12.05
N ARG A 94 -19.05 12.34 13.37
CA ARG A 94 -19.98 12.68 14.48
C ARG A 94 -19.69 14.03 15.12
N THR A 95 -18.60 14.71 14.74
CA THR A 95 -18.17 15.97 15.35
C THR A 95 -18.45 17.16 14.45
N GLU A 96 -18.50 18.36 15.05
CA GLU A 96 -18.62 19.64 14.32
C GLU A 96 -17.36 19.93 13.47
N VAL A 97 -16.21 19.31 13.77
CA VAL A 97 -14.95 19.46 13.04
C VAL A 97 -15.07 19.05 11.57
N LYS A 98 -15.98 18.14 11.23
CA LYS A 98 -16.24 17.71 9.84
C LYS A 98 -16.63 18.86 8.89
N SER A 99 -17.08 20.00 9.39
CA SER A 99 -17.41 21.17 8.60
C SER A 99 -16.19 22.05 8.27
N VAL A 100 -15.03 21.79 8.90
CA VAL A 100 -13.84 22.62 8.76
C VAL A 100 -13.04 22.26 7.51
N PHE A 101 -12.94 20.97 7.20
CA PHE A 101 -12.27 20.48 5.98
C PHE A 101 -12.90 19.17 5.53
N GLU A 102 -12.83 18.91 4.22
CA GLU A 102 -13.36 17.71 3.60
C GLU A 102 -12.25 16.68 3.32
N ARG A 103 -10.99 17.12 3.21
CA ARG A 103 -9.89 16.24 2.86
C ARG A 103 -8.52 16.74 3.32
N VAL A 104 -7.73 15.81 3.85
CA VAL A 104 -6.34 16.02 4.21
C VAL A 104 -5.45 15.14 3.35
N ALA A 105 -4.39 15.71 2.73
CA ALA A 105 -3.34 14.95 2.09
C ALA A 105 -2.09 14.94 2.97
N TYR A 106 -1.59 13.73 3.29
CA TYR A 106 -0.40 13.52 4.10
C TYR A 106 0.74 13.01 3.24
N PHE A 107 1.75 13.86 3.02
CA PHE A 107 2.91 13.55 2.20
C PHE A 107 4.05 13.04 3.09
N SER A 108 4.60 11.87 2.79
CA SER A 108 5.75 11.32 3.51
C SER A 108 6.61 10.46 2.58
N MET A 109 7.92 10.51 2.81
CA MET A 109 8.89 9.64 2.13
C MET A 109 8.76 8.18 2.55
N GLU A 110 8.19 7.91 3.71
CA GLU A 110 8.05 6.58 4.31
C GLU A 110 6.64 6.36 4.85
N PHE A 111 6.15 5.12 4.71
CA PHE A 111 4.92 4.67 5.35
C PHE A 111 5.11 3.24 5.89
N GLY A 112 5.27 3.13 7.20
CA GLY A 112 5.33 1.86 7.91
C GLY A 112 3.95 1.36 8.29
N VAL A 113 3.16 0.96 7.28
CA VAL A 113 1.84 0.39 7.52
C VAL A 113 1.96 -1.05 8.01
N ASP A 114 2.77 -1.86 7.32
CA ASP A 114 3.02 -3.27 7.65
C ASP A 114 4.25 -3.79 6.90
N GLU A 115 4.80 -4.93 7.34
CA GLU A 115 5.90 -5.61 6.65
C GLU A 115 5.52 -6.14 5.26
N ALA A 116 4.22 -6.38 5.01
CA ALA A 116 3.72 -6.72 3.68
C ALA A 116 3.84 -5.57 2.67
N LEU A 117 4.07 -4.34 3.15
CA LEU A 117 4.33 -3.15 2.35
C LEU A 117 5.58 -2.43 2.88
N PRO A 118 6.80 -2.94 2.59
CA PRO A 118 8.03 -2.52 3.24
C PRO A 118 8.57 -1.19 2.65
N LEU A 119 7.87 -0.09 2.90
CA LEU A 119 8.17 1.26 2.40
C LEU A 119 8.64 2.18 3.53
N TYR A 120 9.36 1.67 4.51
CA TYR A 120 9.86 2.41 5.66
C TYR A 120 11.18 1.84 6.15
N ALA A 121 11.94 2.64 6.90
CA ALA A 121 13.21 2.23 7.49
C ALA A 121 13.24 2.38 9.03
N GLY A 122 12.33 3.16 9.60
CA GLY A 122 12.36 3.41 11.05
C GLY A 122 11.12 4.14 11.56
N GLY A 123 11.27 4.77 12.74
CA GLY A 123 10.17 5.40 13.48
C GLY A 123 9.40 6.48 12.73
N LEU A 124 10.04 7.16 11.77
CA LEU A 124 9.37 8.15 10.92
C LEU A 124 8.29 7.49 10.05
N GLY A 125 8.61 6.33 9.46
CA GLY A 125 7.64 5.57 8.67
C GLY A 125 6.54 4.98 9.53
N ILE A 126 6.86 4.43 10.70
CA ILE A 126 5.88 3.90 11.65
C ILE A 126 4.88 5.00 12.05
N LEU A 127 5.35 6.21 12.39
CA LEU A 127 4.45 7.33 12.70
C LEU A 127 3.49 7.66 11.53
N ALA A 128 3.98 7.64 10.29
CA ALA A 128 3.14 7.89 9.12
C ALA A 128 2.12 6.77 8.87
N GLY A 129 2.50 5.51 9.09
CA GLY A 129 1.61 4.36 9.04
C GLY A 129 0.51 4.43 10.11
N ASP A 130 0.89 4.69 11.36
CA ASP A 130 -0.04 4.82 12.48
C ASP A 130 -1.00 6.01 12.29
N TYR A 131 -0.51 7.12 11.71
CA TYR A 131 -1.36 8.25 11.33
C TYR A 131 -2.48 7.81 10.37
N LEU A 132 -2.15 7.08 9.30
CA LEU A 132 -3.17 6.62 8.35
C LEU A 132 -4.13 5.61 8.95
N LYS A 133 -3.64 4.66 9.76
CA LYS A 133 -4.48 3.68 10.47
C LYS A 133 -5.45 4.38 11.41
N THR A 134 -4.94 5.32 12.21
CA THR A 134 -5.76 6.10 13.17
C THR A 134 -6.75 6.99 12.45
N ALA A 135 -6.34 7.69 11.39
CA ALA A 135 -7.25 8.49 10.56
C ALA A 135 -8.37 7.63 9.97
N SER A 136 -8.02 6.42 9.51
CA SER A 136 -8.99 5.44 9.03
C SER A 136 -10.00 5.04 10.10
N ASP A 137 -9.54 4.71 11.32
CA ASP A 137 -10.43 4.28 12.43
C ASP A 137 -11.32 5.42 12.94
N LEU A 138 -10.78 6.63 12.98
CA LEU A 138 -11.54 7.82 13.39
C LEU A 138 -12.44 8.39 12.28
N GLY A 139 -12.38 7.88 11.06
CA GLY A 139 -13.15 8.39 9.92
C GLY A 139 -12.67 9.74 9.40
N VAL A 140 -11.42 10.14 9.70
CA VAL A 140 -10.82 11.36 9.16
C VAL A 140 -10.57 11.17 7.65
N PRO A 141 -11.00 12.10 6.78
CA PRO A 141 -10.88 11.96 5.33
C PRO A 141 -9.43 12.22 4.86
N ALA A 142 -8.52 11.32 5.25
CA ALA A 142 -7.09 11.41 4.95
C ALA A 142 -6.70 10.55 3.76
N VAL A 143 -5.81 11.09 2.91
CA VAL A 143 -5.10 10.35 1.88
C VAL A 143 -3.59 10.49 2.11
N GLY A 144 -2.87 9.38 2.04
CA GLY A 144 -1.41 9.38 2.04
C GLY A 144 -0.86 9.53 0.63
N VAL A 145 0.27 10.20 0.50
CA VAL A 145 1.06 10.29 -0.74
C VAL A 145 2.51 9.92 -0.42
N GLY A 146 3.02 8.91 -1.08
CA GLY A 146 4.35 8.37 -0.86
C GLY A 146 5.03 7.91 -2.13
N LEU A 147 6.16 7.24 -1.99
CA LEU A 147 6.92 6.64 -3.08
C LEU A 147 6.89 5.12 -2.98
N LEU A 148 6.77 4.45 -4.12
CA LEU A 148 6.94 3.00 -4.21
C LEU A 148 8.42 2.70 -4.49
N TYR A 149 9.15 2.35 -3.46
CA TYR A 149 10.55 1.97 -3.61
C TYR A 149 10.70 0.57 -4.17
N GLN A 150 11.60 0.41 -5.15
CA GLN A 150 11.97 -0.90 -5.70
C GLN A 150 12.66 -1.79 -4.67
N VAL A 151 13.39 -1.16 -3.74
CA VAL A 151 14.05 -1.82 -2.61
C VAL A 151 13.68 -1.05 -1.35
N GLY A 152 13.10 -1.76 -0.40
CA GLY A 152 12.77 -1.22 0.93
C GLY A 152 13.94 -1.32 1.91
N TYR A 153 13.61 -1.40 3.19
CA TYR A 153 14.62 -1.62 4.22
C TYR A 153 15.21 -3.03 4.13
N PHE A 154 16.47 -3.19 4.54
CA PHE A 154 17.15 -4.47 4.49
C PHE A 154 16.52 -5.50 5.44
N ARG A 155 16.63 -6.77 5.06
CA ARG A 155 16.38 -7.90 5.96
C ARG A 155 17.70 -8.44 6.46
N GLN A 156 17.76 -8.72 7.75
CA GLN A 156 18.92 -9.32 8.39
C GLN A 156 18.93 -10.82 8.19
N MET A 157 20.06 -11.35 7.77
CA MET A 157 20.33 -12.79 7.70
C MET A 157 21.61 -13.10 8.46
N LEU A 158 21.64 -14.21 9.19
CA LEU A 158 22.84 -14.72 9.82
C LEU A 158 23.36 -15.90 8.99
N ASP A 159 24.67 -15.91 8.75
CA ASP A 159 25.34 -17.07 8.15
C ASP A 159 25.63 -18.16 9.20
N ALA A 160 26.22 -19.28 8.74
CA ALA A 160 26.55 -20.42 9.62
C ALA A 160 27.56 -20.07 10.73
N GLU A 161 28.35 -19.02 10.52
CA GLU A 161 29.34 -18.49 11.49
C GLU A 161 28.76 -17.41 12.41
N GLY A 162 27.47 -17.10 12.29
CA GLY A 162 26.77 -16.06 13.07
C GLY A 162 27.04 -14.63 12.62
N ARG A 163 27.61 -14.42 11.44
CA ARG A 163 27.84 -13.08 10.88
C ARG A 163 26.59 -12.55 10.24
N GLN A 164 26.30 -11.26 10.47
CA GLN A 164 25.15 -10.59 9.90
C GLN A 164 25.40 -10.20 8.44
N HIS A 165 24.44 -10.51 7.60
CA HIS A 165 24.35 -10.04 6.22
C HIS A 165 23.07 -9.24 6.01
N ALA A 166 23.15 -8.11 5.29
CA ALA A 166 22.01 -7.34 4.87
C ALA A 166 21.50 -7.88 3.51
N MET A 167 20.23 -8.22 3.44
CA MET A 167 19.55 -8.57 2.21
C MET A 167 18.56 -7.48 1.83
N PHE A 168 18.49 -7.14 0.55
CA PHE A 168 17.62 -6.10 0.00
C PHE A 168 16.61 -6.72 -0.98
N PRO A 169 15.48 -7.26 -0.49
CA PRO A 169 14.47 -7.85 -1.36
C PRO A 169 13.88 -6.80 -2.32
N TYR A 170 13.68 -7.20 -3.57
CA TYR A 170 13.00 -6.37 -4.54
C TYR A 170 11.48 -6.34 -4.26
N ASN A 171 10.92 -5.15 -4.19
CA ASN A 171 9.49 -4.89 -4.04
C ASN A 171 8.80 -5.02 -5.40
N ASP A 172 8.47 -6.26 -5.81
CA ASP A 172 7.65 -6.48 -6.99
C ASP A 172 6.21 -6.01 -6.73
N PRO A 173 5.70 -4.99 -7.46
CA PRO A 173 4.34 -4.51 -7.26
C PRO A 173 3.25 -5.58 -7.37
N SER A 174 3.52 -6.67 -8.10
CA SER A 174 2.56 -7.80 -8.22
C SER A 174 2.45 -8.64 -6.96
N SER A 175 3.47 -8.62 -6.09
CA SER A 175 3.50 -9.35 -4.82
C SER A 175 3.07 -8.48 -3.63
N LEU A 176 2.96 -7.16 -3.82
CA LEU A 176 2.52 -6.24 -2.77
C LEU A 176 0.99 -6.10 -2.75
N PRO A 177 0.39 -5.81 -1.59
CA PRO A 177 -1.05 -5.57 -1.44
C PRO A 177 -1.44 -4.17 -1.96
N ILE A 178 -1.14 -3.89 -3.22
CA ILE A 178 -1.42 -2.64 -3.93
C ILE A 178 -2.08 -2.91 -5.27
N GLU A 179 -2.76 -1.92 -5.79
CA GLU A 179 -3.40 -1.99 -7.11
C GLU A 179 -3.06 -0.75 -7.95
N PRO A 180 -2.93 -0.88 -9.28
CA PRO A 180 -2.69 0.27 -10.13
C PRO A 180 -3.92 1.18 -10.15
N VAL A 181 -3.70 2.48 -10.01
CA VAL A 181 -4.77 3.46 -10.18
C VAL A 181 -5.18 3.51 -11.65
N GLN A 182 -6.49 3.50 -11.88
CA GLN A 182 -7.07 3.54 -13.23
C GLN A 182 -7.56 4.97 -13.56
N ARG A 183 -7.41 5.37 -14.81
CA ARG A 183 -8.03 6.59 -15.34
C ARG A 183 -9.55 6.39 -15.49
N ARG A 184 -10.33 7.45 -15.39
CA ARG A 184 -11.77 7.39 -15.66
C ARG A 184 -12.09 6.94 -17.09
N SER A 185 -11.22 7.24 -18.04
CA SER A 185 -11.30 6.82 -19.45
C SER A 185 -10.81 5.38 -19.71
N GLY A 186 -10.39 4.67 -18.68
CA GLY A 186 -9.75 3.36 -18.78
C GLY A 186 -8.22 3.43 -18.88
N GLY A 187 -7.57 2.30 -18.59
CA GLY A 187 -6.11 2.21 -18.56
C GLY A 187 -5.48 2.75 -17.27
N ARG A 188 -4.21 2.46 -17.05
CA ARG A 188 -3.46 2.88 -15.86
C ARG A 188 -3.23 4.38 -15.85
N LEU A 189 -3.31 4.98 -14.66
CA LEU A 189 -2.94 6.38 -14.47
C LEU A 189 -1.41 6.52 -14.51
N HIS A 190 -0.93 7.40 -15.38
CA HIS A 190 0.43 7.89 -15.38
C HIS A 190 0.40 9.40 -15.17
N VAL A 191 1.40 9.90 -14.49
CA VAL A 191 1.61 11.32 -14.24
C VAL A 191 2.92 11.74 -14.88
N THR A 192 2.84 12.70 -15.78
CA THR A 192 4.01 13.26 -16.45
C THR A 192 4.62 14.36 -15.58
N LEU A 193 5.91 14.25 -15.28
CA LEU A 193 6.65 15.23 -14.49
C LEU A 193 7.82 15.81 -15.29
N PRO A 194 7.80 17.11 -15.63
CA PRO A 194 8.93 17.77 -16.28
C PRO A 194 10.07 17.97 -15.27
N LEU A 195 11.27 17.63 -15.71
CA LEU A 195 12.54 17.86 -15.04
C LEU A 195 13.45 18.69 -15.98
N PRO A 196 14.51 19.31 -15.47
CA PRO A 196 15.45 20.02 -16.34
C PRO A 196 15.98 19.12 -17.49
N GLY A 197 15.72 19.54 -18.73
CA GLY A 197 16.16 18.86 -19.94
C GLY A 197 15.42 17.57 -20.32
N ARG A 198 14.45 17.10 -19.53
CA ARG A 198 13.70 15.86 -19.80
C ARG A 198 12.34 15.83 -19.08
N THR A 199 11.58 14.81 -19.43
CA THR A 199 10.28 14.52 -18.77
C THR A 199 10.30 13.08 -18.32
N ILE A 200 9.71 12.79 -17.17
CA ILE A 200 9.55 11.42 -16.64
C ILE A 200 8.08 11.06 -16.49
N GLU A 201 7.79 9.78 -16.63
CA GLU A 201 6.48 9.18 -16.41
C GLU A 201 6.46 8.47 -15.05
N LEU A 202 5.42 8.77 -14.25
CA LEU A 202 5.22 8.16 -12.94
C LEU A 202 3.97 7.28 -12.98
N ARG A 203 4.10 6.02 -12.63
CA ARG A 203 2.97 5.13 -12.34
C ARG A 203 2.41 5.47 -10.97
N VAL A 204 1.10 5.35 -10.85
CA VAL A 204 0.42 5.59 -9.57
C VAL A 204 -0.22 4.29 -9.09
N TRP A 205 0.11 3.90 -7.87
CA TRP A 205 -0.41 2.73 -7.19
C TRP A 205 -1.24 3.16 -5.99
N ARG A 206 -2.18 2.32 -5.58
CA ARG A 206 -3.01 2.53 -4.39
C ARG A 206 -2.87 1.36 -3.44
N ALA A 207 -2.53 1.62 -2.17
CA ALA A 207 -2.74 0.73 -1.05
C ALA A 207 -3.99 1.17 -0.29
N ARG A 208 -4.87 0.24 0.07
CA ARG A 208 -6.06 0.52 0.88
C ARG A 208 -5.72 0.34 2.35
N VAL A 209 -5.91 1.39 3.14
CA VAL A 209 -5.64 1.41 4.59
C VAL A 209 -6.97 1.63 5.31
N GLY A 210 -7.84 0.61 5.27
CA GLY A 210 -9.23 0.70 5.74
C GLY A 210 -10.05 1.71 4.94
N ARG A 211 -10.43 2.83 5.55
CA ARG A 211 -11.15 3.96 4.90
C ARG A 211 -10.19 4.93 4.20
N ALA A 212 -8.93 4.97 4.62
CA ALA A 212 -7.90 5.81 4.00
C ALA A 212 -7.30 5.13 2.78
N ALA A 213 -6.74 5.93 1.88
CA ALA A 213 -5.95 5.46 0.75
C ALA A 213 -4.53 5.99 0.84
N LEU A 214 -3.55 5.16 0.49
CA LEU A 214 -2.17 5.56 0.31
C LEU A 214 -1.83 5.46 -1.18
N TYR A 215 -1.54 6.59 -1.80
CA TYR A 215 -1.10 6.67 -3.19
C TYR A 215 0.42 6.68 -3.26
N LEU A 216 0.97 5.81 -4.08
CA LEU A 216 2.41 5.58 -4.20
C LEU A 216 2.86 5.88 -5.62
N LEU A 217 3.83 6.76 -5.74
CA LEU A 217 4.43 7.14 -7.02
C LEU A 217 5.64 6.25 -7.32
N ASP A 218 5.74 5.83 -8.56
CA ASP A 218 6.74 4.86 -9.02
C ASP A 218 7.33 5.33 -10.34
N SER A 219 8.63 5.67 -10.32
CA SER A 219 9.37 6.08 -11.51
C SER A 219 9.86 4.91 -12.36
N ASN A 220 9.72 3.67 -11.90
CA ASN A 220 10.17 2.47 -12.63
C ASN A 220 9.24 2.13 -13.81
N ASP A 221 9.02 3.10 -14.70
CA ASP A 221 8.27 2.93 -15.92
C ASP A 221 9.20 2.68 -17.11
N PRO A 222 8.89 1.73 -18.03
CA PRO A 222 9.72 1.47 -19.21
C PRO A 222 9.94 2.68 -20.14
N ALA A 223 9.06 3.68 -20.10
CA ALA A 223 9.22 4.91 -20.86
C ALA A 223 10.34 5.81 -20.34
N ASN A 224 10.78 5.61 -19.09
CA ASN A 224 11.86 6.37 -18.48
C ASN A 224 13.24 5.80 -18.81
N SER A 225 14.26 6.67 -18.79
CA SER A 225 15.66 6.23 -18.85
C SER A 225 16.02 5.35 -17.63
N PRO A 226 17.05 4.49 -17.72
CA PRO A 226 17.49 3.68 -16.56
C PRO A 226 17.80 4.53 -15.31
N ALA A 227 18.39 5.71 -15.48
CA ALA A 227 18.68 6.63 -14.38
C ALA A 227 17.39 7.17 -13.73
N ASP A 228 16.41 7.57 -14.54
CA ASP A 228 15.14 8.09 -14.03
C ASP A 228 14.28 7.00 -13.38
N ARG A 229 14.35 5.76 -13.89
CA ARG A 229 13.74 4.60 -13.25
C ARG A 229 14.29 4.33 -11.84
N GLY A 230 15.54 4.74 -11.60
CA GLY A 230 16.22 4.62 -10.31
C GLY A 230 15.83 5.69 -9.28
N ILE A 231 15.06 6.73 -9.63
CA ILE A 231 14.66 7.77 -8.68
C ILE A 231 13.91 7.17 -7.48
N THR A 232 12.95 6.29 -7.73
CA THR A 232 12.26 5.51 -6.67
C THR A 232 12.92 4.15 -6.42
N GLY A 233 14.23 4.04 -6.64
CA GLY A 233 14.95 2.78 -6.50
C GLY A 233 15.05 2.33 -5.05
N GLU A 234 15.54 3.18 -4.17
CA GLU A 234 15.85 2.85 -2.78
C GLU A 234 15.49 3.99 -1.83
N LEU A 235 14.93 3.62 -0.69
CA LEU A 235 14.65 4.56 0.40
C LEU A 235 15.97 5.04 1.01
N TYR A 236 16.19 6.36 1.00
CA TYR A 236 17.44 7.00 1.45
C TYR A 236 18.71 6.58 0.69
N GLY A 237 18.56 5.87 -0.42
CA GLY A 237 19.66 5.53 -1.32
C GLY A 237 20.09 6.71 -2.19
N GLY A 238 21.30 6.59 -2.75
CA GLY A 238 21.87 7.61 -3.64
C GLY A 238 22.40 8.86 -2.89
N GLY A 239 22.95 9.79 -3.67
CA GLY A 239 23.45 11.07 -3.18
C GLY A 239 22.35 12.16 -3.08
N ALA A 240 22.78 13.39 -2.79
CA ALA A 240 21.89 14.55 -2.64
C ALA A 240 21.00 14.82 -3.87
N GLU A 241 21.50 14.54 -5.07
CA GLU A 241 20.74 14.70 -6.30
C GLU A 241 19.55 13.74 -6.38
N VAL A 242 19.76 12.45 -6.10
CA VAL A 242 18.67 11.45 -6.08
C VAL A 242 17.64 11.81 -5.02
N ARG A 243 18.13 12.27 -3.84
CA ARG A 243 17.24 12.74 -2.76
C ARG A 243 16.36 13.90 -3.22
N LEU A 244 16.93 14.91 -3.87
CA LEU A 244 16.17 16.03 -4.42
C LEU A 244 15.15 15.55 -5.46
N MET A 245 15.53 14.62 -6.34
CA MET A 245 14.60 14.05 -7.32
C MET A 245 13.44 13.30 -6.66
N GLN A 246 13.70 12.54 -5.59
CA GLN A 246 12.65 11.89 -4.81
C GLN A 246 11.69 12.89 -4.18
N GLU A 247 12.20 14.01 -3.65
CA GLU A 247 11.39 15.06 -3.07
C GLU A 247 10.54 15.80 -4.13
N ILE A 248 11.08 16.03 -5.32
CA ILE A 248 10.32 16.57 -6.47
C ILE A 248 9.23 15.59 -6.92
N VAL A 249 9.55 14.29 -7.04
CA VAL A 249 8.57 13.25 -7.39
C VAL A 249 7.48 13.19 -6.33
N LEU A 250 7.83 13.20 -5.05
CA LEU A 250 6.85 13.15 -3.96
C LEU A 250 5.98 14.40 -3.94
N GLY A 251 6.58 15.59 -3.93
CA GLY A 251 5.85 16.85 -3.78
C GLY A 251 5.07 17.24 -5.05
N VAL A 252 5.80 17.48 -6.15
CA VAL A 252 5.18 17.93 -7.40
C VAL A 252 4.45 16.80 -8.11
N GLY A 253 5.08 15.63 -8.22
CA GLY A 253 4.47 14.44 -8.82
C GLY A 253 3.23 13.98 -8.04
N GLY A 254 3.32 13.96 -6.71
CA GLY A 254 2.21 13.61 -5.82
C GLY A 254 1.03 14.56 -5.94
N TRP A 255 1.28 15.88 -5.98
CA TRP A 255 0.22 16.85 -6.20
C TRP A 255 -0.49 16.63 -7.55
N ARG A 256 0.27 16.47 -8.64
CA ARG A 256 -0.28 16.17 -9.96
C ARG A 256 -1.07 14.86 -10.00
N ALA A 257 -0.65 13.86 -9.24
CA ALA A 257 -1.40 12.61 -9.13
C ALA A 257 -2.76 12.84 -8.46
N LEU A 258 -2.82 13.61 -7.37
CA LEU A 258 -4.07 13.97 -6.71
C LEU A 258 -5.00 14.73 -7.66
N GLU A 259 -4.49 15.76 -8.36
CA GLU A 259 -5.26 16.50 -9.36
C GLU A 259 -5.82 15.59 -10.47
N SER A 260 -4.98 14.69 -11.01
CA SER A 260 -5.40 13.74 -12.06
C SER A 260 -6.48 12.77 -11.61
N MET A 261 -6.58 12.51 -10.31
CA MET A 261 -7.63 11.69 -9.69
C MET A 261 -8.87 12.52 -9.28
N GLY A 262 -8.83 13.84 -9.42
CA GLY A 262 -9.88 14.75 -8.95
C GLY A 262 -9.93 14.84 -7.41
N ILE A 263 -8.79 14.66 -6.75
CA ILE A 263 -8.64 14.77 -5.30
C ILE A 263 -8.07 16.16 -4.99
N THR A 264 -8.88 17.03 -4.41
CA THR A 264 -8.45 18.36 -3.98
C THR A 264 -8.41 18.38 -2.46
N PRO A 265 -7.24 18.39 -1.82
CA PRO A 265 -7.13 18.49 -0.38
C PRO A 265 -7.31 19.94 0.09
N ASP A 266 -8.00 20.13 1.22
CA ASP A 266 -8.07 21.42 1.92
C ASP A 266 -6.80 21.68 2.71
N VAL A 267 -6.16 20.62 3.17
CA VAL A 267 -4.94 20.66 3.98
C VAL A 267 -3.91 19.70 3.42
N CYS A 268 -2.69 20.21 3.20
CA CYS A 268 -1.52 19.39 2.91
C CYS A 268 -0.62 19.34 4.15
N HIS A 269 -0.52 18.15 4.75
CA HIS A 269 0.42 17.89 5.82
C HIS A 269 1.68 17.26 5.20
N MET A 270 2.76 18.02 5.18
CA MET A 270 4.04 17.54 4.66
C MET A 270 4.91 17.10 5.83
N LYS A 271 5.22 15.80 5.87
CA LYS A 271 6.21 15.28 6.79
C LYS A 271 7.59 15.51 6.22
N ILE A 272 8.24 16.56 6.69
CA ILE A 272 9.63 16.85 6.35
C ILE A 272 10.49 15.72 6.91
N GLY A 273 11.31 15.11 6.06
CA GLY A 273 12.25 14.08 6.47
C GLY A 273 13.24 14.60 7.51
N ARG A 274 14.04 13.69 8.06
CA ARG A 274 15.05 13.99 9.07
C ARG A 274 15.85 15.22 8.65
N ALA A 275 15.74 16.32 9.38
CA ALA A 275 16.70 17.39 9.28
C ALA A 275 18.07 16.80 9.67
N HIS A 276 19.00 16.75 8.72
CA HIS A 276 20.39 16.47 9.06
C HIS A 276 20.91 17.70 9.80
N VAL A 277 21.10 17.56 11.10
CA VAL A 277 21.91 18.46 11.89
C VAL A 277 23.36 18.12 11.65
#